data_5a5e0767b00b475a266393791a5a0a6b
#
_entry.id   5a5e0767b00b475a266393791a5a0a6b
#
_cell.length_a   1.000
_cell.length_b   1.000
_cell.length_c   1.000
_cell.angle_alpha   90.00
_cell.angle_beta   90.00
_cell.angle_gamma   90.00
#
_symmetry.space_group_name_H-M   'P 1'
#
loop_
_entity.id
_entity.type
_entity.pdbx_description
1 polymer ?
#
loop_
_entity_poly.entity_id
_entity_poly.type
_entity_poly.pdbx_seq_one_letter_code
_entity_poly.pdbx_strand_id
1 'polypeptide(L)'
;IKGIQSKGVAACLKHFAANNQEKNRYTVNAIIDERALREIYLKGFEIAIKESNPWSIMMAYNRLNGKYCCQNNYLINDILRKEWNYKGCIISDWGGVNDIVESINNGLNLEMPGYNDDYYKNIEQAVKNNKIKEEILDESVTKVIELILKYKESKKIPYKCNIQEHIDLAEEVAENSAVLLKNDDKLLPGNINQNIAIIGRLAKEPVIQALGSSKVNPN
;
A
#
# COMPACT_ATOMS: atom_id res chain seq x y z
N ILE A 1 -10.82 -1.21 3.39
CA ILE A 1 -10.24 -2.49 3.85
C ILE A 1 -11.35 -3.47 4.17
N LYS A 2 -12.26 -3.18 5.12
CA LYS A 2 -13.37 -4.08 5.50
C LYS A 2 -14.17 -4.56 4.29
N GLY A 3 -14.58 -3.65 3.40
CA GLY A 3 -15.34 -4.00 2.19
C GLY A 3 -14.59 -4.95 1.25
N ILE A 4 -13.28 -4.71 1.00
CA ILE A 4 -12.46 -5.60 0.18
C ILE A 4 -12.35 -6.98 0.83
N GLN A 5 -12.02 -7.03 2.12
CA GLN A 5 -11.81 -8.28 2.85
C GLN A 5 -13.10 -9.07 3.06
N SER A 6 -14.27 -8.42 3.12
CA SER A 6 -15.57 -9.12 3.18
C SER A 6 -15.89 -9.95 1.94
N LYS A 7 -15.19 -9.68 0.83
CA LYS A 7 -15.28 -10.46 -0.42
C LYS A 7 -14.15 -11.49 -0.56
N GLY A 8 -13.39 -11.72 0.52
CA GLY A 8 -12.31 -12.70 0.52
C GLY A 8 -11.05 -12.27 -0.23
N VAL A 9 -10.86 -10.98 -0.44
CA VAL A 9 -9.68 -10.41 -1.10
C VAL A 9 -8.80 -9.72 -0.06
N ALA A 10 -7.50 -10.02 -0.07
CA ALA A 10 -6.55 -9.37 0.82
C ALA A 10 -6.44 -7.87 0.51
N ALA A 11 -6.60 -7.03 1.51
CA ALA A 11 -6.23 -5.63 1.41
C ALA A 11 -4.79 -5.44 1.89
N CYS A 12 -4.01 -4.66 1.13
CA CYS A 12 -2.66 -4.26 1.48
C CYS A 12 -2.65 -2.77 1.82
N LEU A 13 -2.53 -2.44 3.08
CA LEU A 13 -2.46 -1.05 3.55
C LEU A 13 -1.09 -0.46 3.26
N LYS A 14 -1.03 0.73 2.58
CA LYS A 14 0.25 1.29 2.12
C LYS A 14 0.27 2.81 2.01
N HIS A 15 1.45 3.41 1.93
CA HIS A 15 2.80 2.86 2.13
C HIS A 15 3.29 3.22 3.54
N PHE A 16 3.71 2.28 4.35
CA PHE A 16 4.08 2.46 5.74
C PHE A 16 5.59 2.71 5.89
N ALA A 17 6.08 3.93 6.22
CA ALA A 17 5.34 5.15 6.50
C ALA A 17 6.11 6.38 6.01
N ALA A 18 5.39 7.53 6.00
CA ALA A 18 5.99 8.84 5.76
C ALA A 18 6.58 9.06 4.34
N ASN A 19 6.08 8.35 3.32
CA ASN A 19 6.37 8.64 1.91
C ASN A 19 5.39 9.71 1.39
N ASN A 20 5.52 10.95 1.88
CA ASN A 20 4.69 12.08 1.46
C ASN A 20 5.32 12.91 0.35
N GLN A 21 6.51 12.52 -0.13
CA GLN A 21 7.27 13.16 -1.19
C GLN A 21 7.73 12.13 -2.21
N GLU A 22 7.28 12.27 -3.46
CA GLU A 22 7.67 11.36 -4.55
C GLU A 22 9.07 11.67 -5.11
N LYS A 23 9.52 12.94 -5.06
CA LYS A 23 10.86 13.31 -5.50
C LYS A 23 11.91 12.62 -4.62
N ASN A 24 12.78 11.83 -5.26
CA ASN A 24 13.84 11.06 -4.59
C ASN A 24 13.30 10.05 -3.54
N ARG A 25 12.10 9.51 -3.72
CA ARG A 25 11.44 8.61 -2.75
C ARG A 25 12.28 7.40 -2.34
N TYR A 26 13.16 6.92 -3.21
CA TYR A 26 14.08 5.79 -2.91
C TYR A 26 15.26 6.17 -2.00
N THR A 27 15.55 7.45 -1.83
CA THR A 27 16.77 7.92 -1.13
C THR A 27 16.50 8.98 -0.08
N VAL A 28 15.32 9.61 -0.09
CA VAL A 28 14.98 10.65 0.88
C VAL A 28 14.94 10.08 2.29
N ASN A 29 15.36 10.90 3.25
CA ASN A 29 15.26 10.60 4.67
C ASN A 29 14.27 11.57 5.32
N ALA A 30 13.10 11.09 5.68
CA ALA A 30 12.11 11.86 6.40
C ALA A 30 12.54 11.97 7.87
N ILE A 31 12.92 13.17 8.31
CA ILE A 31 13.26 13.45 9.71
C ILE A 31 12.01 14.00 10.39
N ILE A 32 11.43 13.23 11.28
CA ILE A 32 10.15 13.53 11.90
C ILE A 32 10.26 13.27 13.41
N ASP A 33 9.87 14.25 14.22
CA ASP A 33 9.80 14.07 15.67
C ASP A 33 8.68 13.08 16.06
N GLU A 34 8.78 12.51 17.25
CA GLU A 34 7.89 11.45 17.71
C GLU A 34 6.43 11.88 17.75
N ARG A 35 6.15 13.11 18.18
CA ARG A 35 4.78 13.61 18.27
C ARG A 35 4.14 13.74 16.88
N ALA A 36 4.84 14.41 15.95
CA ALA A 36 4.37 14.55 14.57
C ALA A 36 4.22 13.18 13.89
N LEU A 37 5.17 12.26 14.11
CA LEU A 37 5.12 10.91 13.60
C LEU A 37 3.83 10.20 14.05
N ARG A 38 3.52 10.24 15.35
CA ARG A 38 2.35 9.56 15.95
C ARG A 38 1.03 10.21 15.57
N GLU A 39 0.95 11.52 15.64
CA GLU A 39 -0.31 12.25 15.51
C GLU A 39 -0.72 12.46 14.04
N ILE A 40 0.25 12.50 13.11
CA ILE A 40 0.03 12.80 11.70
C ILE A 40 0.31 11.59 10.81
N TYR A 41 1.57 11.13 10.75
CA TYR A 41 2.02 10.16 9.75
C TYR A 41 1.56 8.73 10.02
N LEU A 42 1.44 8.36 11.28
CA LEU A 42 1.05 7.00 11.69
C LEU A 42 -0.44 6.89 12.06
N LYS A 43 -1.10 8.00 12.37
CA LYS A 43 -2.47 7.96 12.92
C LYS A 43 -3.47 7.27 12.00
N GLY A 44 -3.44 7.54 10.71
CA GLY A 44 -4.30 6.88 9.74
C GLY A 44 -4.07 5.37 9.63
N PHE A 45 -2.80 4.94 9.73
CA PHE A 45 -2.45 3.52 9.76
C PHE A 45 -2.93 2.85 11.05
N GLU A 46 -2.76 3.48 12.20
CA GLU A 46 -3.23 2.98 13.49
C GLU A 46 -4.73 2.70 13.45
N ILE A 47 -5.53 3.68 13.01
CA ILE A 47 -6.99 3.54 12.88
C ILE A 47 -7.33 2.40 11.93
N ALA A 48 -6.72 2.37 10.75
CA ALA A 48 -6.98 1.36 9.74
C ALA A 48 -6.66 -0.06 10.25
N ILE A 49 -5.55 -0.22 10.97
CA ILE A 49 -5.14 -1.50 11.54
C ILE A 49 -6.09 -1.94 12.65
N LYS A 50 -6.36 -1.07 13.63
CA LYS A 50 -7.20 -1.40 14.78
C LYS A 50 -8.64 -1.70 14.39
N GLU A 51 -9.17 -0.97 13.40
CA GLU A 51 -10.57 -1.12 13.00
C GLU A 51 -10.81 -2.20 11.94
N SER A 52 -9.83 -2.52 11.10
CA SER A 52 -10.06 -3.38 9.93
C SER A 52 -9.10 -4.55 9.78
N ASN A 53 -8.02 -4.58 10.55
CA ASN A 53 -7.02 -5.66 10.55
C ASN A 53 -6.63 -6.12 9.12
N PRO A 54 -5.96 -5.26 8.33
CA PRO A 54 -5.58 -5.58 6.96
C PRO A 54 -4.72 -6.84 6.92
N TRP A 55 -4.89 -7.68 5.88
CA TRP A 55 -4.15 -8.94 5.78
C TRP A 55 -2.67 -8.73 5.51
N SER A 56 -2.33 -7.60 4.86
CA SER A 56 -0.95 -7.22 4.64
C SER A 56 -0.74 -5.71 4.74
N ILE A 57 0.51 -5.32 4.97
CA ILE A 57 0.98 -3.93 4.95
C ILE A 57 2.19 -3.86 4.04
N MET A 58 2.25 -2.83 3.19
CA MET A 58 3.42 -2.57 2.35
C MET A 58 4.24 -1.43 2.94
N MET A 59 5.53 -1.69 3.11
CA MET A 59 6.49 -0.69 3.61
C MET A 59 6.76 0.38 2.56
N ALA A 60 7.11 1.58 3.01
CA ALA A 60 7.48 2.68 2.12
C ALA A 60 8.95 2.60 1.69
N TYR A 61 9.28 3.29 0.58
CA TYR A 61 10.64 3.31 0.03
C TYR A 61 11.64 4.10 0.87
N ASN A 62 11.17 5.19 1.46
CA ASN A 62 12.02 6.20 2.09
C ASN A 62 12.69 5.70 3.38
N ARG A 63 13.71 6.44 3.77
CA ARG A 63 14.20 6.35 5.15
C ARG A 63 13.31 7.20 6.06
N LEU A 64 13.12 6.70 7.28
CA LEU A 64 12.51 7.44 8.37
C LEU A 64 13.52 7.51 9.52
N ASN A 65 13.90 8.74 9.90
CA ASN A 65 14.87 8.98 10.95
C ASN A 65 16.17 8.17 10.79
N GLY A 66 16.67 8.10 9.54
CA GLY A 66 17.93 7.46 9.19
C GLY A 66 17.85 6.01 8.72
N LYS A 67 16.75 5.29 8.97
CA LYS A 67 16.58 3.87 8.58
C LYS A 67 15.56 3.71 7.47
N TYR A 68 15.85 2.90 6.45
CA TYR A 68 14.86 2.50 5.44
C TYR A 68 13.68 1.80 6.10
N CYS A 69 12.46 2.08 5.62
CA CYS A 69 11.26 1.55 6.27
C CYS A 69 11.25 0.03 6.35
N CYS A 70 11.73 -0.70 5.32
CA CYS A 70 11.87 -2.16 5.36
C CYS A 70 12.86 -2.69 6.41
N GLN A 71 13.78 -1.85 6.87
CA GLN A 71 14.83 -2.17 7.83
C GLN A 71 14.61 -1.53 9.20
N ASN A 72 13.48 -0.84 9.37
CA ASN A 72 13.23 -0.03 10.56
C ASN A 72 12.57 -0.85 11.66
N ASN A 73 13.39 -1.33 12.60
CA ASN A 73 12.93 -2.11 13.75
C ASN A 73 11.86 -1.37 14.56
N TYR A 74 12.02 -0.06 14.75
CA TYR A 74 11.06 0.75 15.49
C TYR A 74 9.67 0.74 14.85
N LEU A 75 9.59 0.95 13.51
CA LEU A 75 8.32 0.88 12.80
C LEU A 75 7.69 -0.52 12.85
N ILE A 76 8.48 -1.54 12.58
CA ILE A 76 7.97 -2.90 12.41
C ILE A 76 7.71 -3.56 13.75
N ASN A 77 8.73 -3.65 14.60
CA ASN A 77 8.61 -4.45 15.83
C ASN A 77 8.01 -3.66 16.97
N ASP A 78 8.42 -2.39 17.19
CA ASP A 78 7.91 -1.66 18.34
C ASP A 78 6.49 -1.14 18.08
N ILE A 79 6.25 -0.50 16.93
CA ILE A 79 4.93 0.08 16.62
C ILE A 79 3.96 -0.99 16.09
N LEU A 80 4.24 -1.61 14.94
CA LEU A 80 3.25 -2.53 14.33
C LEU A 80 3.04 -3.76 15.20
N ARG A 81 4.10 -4.47 15.58
CA ARG A 81 3.97 -5.77 16.26
C ARG A 81 3.60 -5.63 17.73
N LYS A 82 4.34 -4.80 18.50
CA LYS A 82 4.14 -4.69 19.96
C LYS A 82 2.98 -3.77 20.32
N GLU A 83 3.00 -2.50 19.87
CA GLU A 83 1.99 -1.54 20.30
C GLU A 83 0.62 -1.78 19.64
N TRP A 84 0.60 -2.01 18.31
CA TRP A 84 -0.66 -2.19 17.60
C TRP A 84 -1.09 -3.64 17.47
N ASN A 85 -0.27 -4.58 17.95
CA ASN A 85 -0.53 -6.03 17.92
C ASN A 85 -0.88 -6.55 16.51
N TYR A 86 -0.29 -5.95 15.47
CA TYR A 86 -0.54 -6.34 14.09
C TYR A 86 0.06 -7.71 13.79
N LYS A 87 -0.75 -8.62 13.24
CA LYS A 87 -0.37 -10.03 12.97
C LYS A 87 -0.24 -10.35 11.48
N GLY A 88 -0.62 -9.42 10.59
CA GLY A 88 -0.62 -9.66 9.15
C GLY A 88 0.78 -9.70 8.54
N CYS A 89 0.85 -10.01 7.25
CA CYS A 89 2.08 -10.06 6.47
C CYS A 89 2.62 -8.64 6.18
N ILE A 90 3.92 -8.44 6.33
CA ILE A 90 4.62 -7.20 6.01
C ILE A 90 5.42 -7.43 4.74
N ILE A 91 5.15 -6.63 3.71
CA ILE A 91 5.78 -6.75 2.40
C ILE A 91 6.53 -5.48 2.04
N SER A 92 7.57 -5.61 1.20
CA SER A 92 8.25 -4.44 0.64
C SER A 92 7.44 -3.81 -0.49
N ASP A 93 7.64 -2.54 -0.77
CA ASP A 93 7.34 -1.99 -2.09
C ASP A 93 8.34 -2.52 -3.13
N TRP A 94 8.07 -2.31 -4.42
CA TRP A 94 8.83 -2.86 -5.56
C TRP A 94 10.28 -2.37 -5.59
N GLY A 95 11.21 -3.27 -5.21
CA GLY A 95 12.62 -2.93 -5.07
C GLY A 95 12.93 -2.05 -3.86
N GLY A 96 12.08 -2.06 -2.84
CA GLY A 96 12.22 -1.25 -1.62
C GLY A 96 13.13 -1.86 -0.55
N VAL A 97 13.75 -3.01 -0.81
CA VAL A 97 14.71 -3.65 0.10
C VAL A 97 16.13 -3.22 -0.26
N ASN A 98 16.85 -2.66 0.70
CA ASN A 98 18.24 -2.24 0.52
C ASN A 98 19.24 -3.24 1.11
N ASP A 99 18.86 -3.90 2.21
CA ASP A 99 19.58 -5.00 2.83
C ASP A 99 18.57 -6.06 3.28
N ILE A 100 18.59 -7.22 2.62
CA ILE A 100 17.63 -8.30 2.87
C ILE A 100 17.85 -8.95 4.24
N VAL A 101 19.09 -9.06 4.69
CA VAL A 101 19.43 -9.67 5.99
C VAL A 101 18.91 -8.78 7.13
N GLU A 102 19.18 -7.48 7.06
CA GLU A 102 18.66 -6.52 8.04
C GLU A 102 17.13 -6.47 7.99
N SER A 103 16.52 -6.51 6.80
CA SER A 103 15.07 -6.46 6.63
C SER A 103 14.37 -7.67 7.25
N ILE A 104 14.85 -8.89 7.01
CA ILE A 104 14.33 -10.12 7.60
C ILE A 104 14.47 -10.08 9.13
N ASN A 105 15.65 -9.73 9.64
CA ASN A 105 15.89 -9.63 11.08
C ASN A 105 14.99 -8.60 11.78
N ASN A 106 14.53 -7.58 11.04
CA ASN A 106 13.61 -6.56 11.55
C ASN A 106 12.14 -6.85 11.25
N GLY A 107 11.80 -8.02 10.66
CA GLY A 107 10.44 -8.51 10.56
C GLY A 107 9.74 -8.28 9.22
N LEU A 108 10.46 -7.95 8.13
CA LEU A 108 9.94 -8.03 6.78
C LEU A 108 9.66 -9.49 6.42
N ASN A 109 8.48 -9.78 5.84
CA ASN A 109 8.08 -11.15 5.54
C ASN A 109 8.20 -11.49 4.05
N LEU A 110 7.97 -10.53 3.16
CA LEU A 110 7.99 -10.76 1.71
C LEU A 110 8.65 -9.60 0.98
N GLU A 111 9.68 -9.92 0.21
CA GLU A 111 10.30 -8.97 -0.72
C GLU A 111 9.60 -8.96 -2.07
N MET A 112 9.37 -7.77 -2.62
CA MET A 112 8.75 -7.55 -3.92
C MET A 112 9.62 -6.65 -4.80
N PRO A 113 9.80 -6.95 -6.09
CA PRO A 113 9.54 -8.24 -6.72
C PRO A 113 10.55 -9.29 -6.24
N GLY A 114 10.27 -10.57 -6.51
CA GLY A 114 11.27 -11.62 -6.31
C GLY A 114 12.44 -11.47 -7.30
N TYR A 115 13.61 -11.93 -6.89
CA TYR A 115 14.83 -11.97 -7.69
C TYR A 115 15.15 -13.42 -8.12
N ASN A 116 16.34 -13.64 -8.64
CA ASN A 116 16.81 -14.97 -9.04
C ASN A 116 17.33 -15.79 -7.87
N ASP A 117 17.55 -17.10 -8.11
CA ASP A 117 18.02 -18.03 -7.09
C ASP A 117 19.39 -17.64 -6.49
N ASP A 118 20.28 -17.01 -7.29
CA ASP A 118 21.59 -16.59 -6.80
C ASP A 118 21.50 -15.50 -5.75
N TYR A 119 20.52 -14.59 -5.87
CA TYR A 119 20.23 -13.59 -4.86
C TYR A 119 19.78 -14.25 -3.54
N TYR A 120 18.91 -15.25 -3.61
CA TYR A 120 18.41 -15.93 -2.41
C TYR A 120 19.41 -16.85 -1.72
N LYS A 121 20.47 -17.27 -2.41
CA LYS A 121 21.62 -17.94 -1.78
C LYS A 121 22.27 -17.08 -0.70
N ASN A 122 22.15 -15.76 -0.78
CA ASN A 122 22.63 -14.86 0.27
C ASN A 122 21.86 -15.05 1.59
N ILE A 123 20.57 -15.37 1.53
CA ILE A 123 19.74 -15.66 2.72
C ILE A 123 20.21 -16.98 3.35
N GLU A 124 20.40 -18.02 2.54
CA GLU A 124 20.93 -19.30 3.03
C GLU A 124 22.30 -19.14 3.69
N GLN A 125 23.20 -18.38 3.08
CA GLN A 125 24.51 -18.10 3.65
C GLN A 125 24.41 -17.28 4.94
N ALA A 126 23.46 -16.35 5.02
CA ALA A 126 23.23 -15.57 6.22
C ALA A 126 22.73 -16.44 7.38
N VAL A 127 21.87 -17.42 7.11
CA VAL A 127 21.43 -18.41 8.12
C VAL A 127 22.59 -19.29 8.52
N LYS A 128 23.33 -19.89 7.57
CA LYS A 128 24.51 -20.73 7.84
C LYS A 128 25.58 -20.01 8.67
N ASN A 129 25.71 -18.70 8.48
CA ASN A 129 26.65 -17.84 9.20
C ASN A 129 26.06 -17.21 10.48
N ASN A 130 24.89 -17.64 10.93
CA ASN A 130 24.17 -17.12 12.09
C ASN A 130 23.89 -15.58 12.04
N LYS A 131 23.83 -14.98 10.83
CA LYS A 131 23.42 -13.60 10.63
C LYS A 131 21.90 -13.44 10.65
N ILE A 132 21.18 -14.49 10.28
CA ILE A 132 19.73 -14.63 10.46
C ILE A 132 19.53 -15.91 11.29
N LYS A 133 18.76 -15.81 12.38
CA LYS A 133 18.33 -16.99 13.12
C LYS A 133 17.24 -17.71 12.35
N GLU A 134 17.28 -19.04 12.33
CA GLU A 134 16.31 -19.86 11.61
C GLU A 134 14.88 -19.60 12.09
N GLU A 135 14.68 -19.36 13.37
CA GLU A 135 13.37 -19.05 13.95
C GLU A 135 12.78 -17.75 13.40
N ILE A 136 13.62 -16.75 13.10
CA ILE A 136 13.17 -15.47 12.48
C ILE A 136 12.73 -15.70 11.04
N LEU A 137 13.46 -16.54 10.30
CA LEU A 137 13.11 -16.91 8.94
C LEU A 137 11.80 -17.71 8.92
N ASP A 138 11.65 -18.67 9.81
CA ASP A 138 10.44 -19.50 9.98
C ASP A 138 9.23 -18.65 10.32
N GLU A 139 9.37 -17.67 11.22
CA GLU A 139 8.31 -16.71 11.53
C GLU A 139 7.92 -15.90 10.28
N SER A 140 8.90 -15.45 9.52
CA SER A 140 8.68 -14.69 8.29
C SER A 140 7.92 -15.51 7.25
N VAL A 141 8.37 -16.73 6.97
CA VAL A 141 7.74 -17.69 6.05
C VAL A 141 6.33 -18.03 6.52
N THR A 142 6.13 -18.23 7.81
CA THR A 142 4.82 -18.50 8.40
C THR A 142 3.82 -17.41 8.06
N LYS A 143 4.20 -16.13 8.11
CA LYS A 143 3.29 -15.02 7.75
C LYS A 143 2.85 -15.05 6.29
N VAL A 144 3.75 -15.45 5.39
CA VAL A 144 3.41 -15.61 3.97
C VAL A 144 2.47 -16.80 3.77
N ILE A 145 2.75 -17.92 4.42
CA ILE A 145 1.89 -19.12 4.36
C ILE A 145 0.50 -18.83 4.93
N GLU A 146 0.40 -18.16 6.10
CA GLU A 146 -0.87 -17.73 6.69
C GLU A 146 -1.69 -16.89 5.71
N LEU A 147 -1.06 -15.94 5.00
CA LEU A 147 -1.71 -15.11 3.99
C LEU A 147 -2.27 -15.96 2.83
N ILE A 148 -1.47 -16.92 2.33
CA ILE A 148 -1.88 -17.82 1.24
C ILE A 148 -3.04 -18.72 1.68
N LEU A 149 -2.97 -19.30 2.88
CA LEU A 149 -4.02 -20.17 3.42
C LEU A 149 -5.34 -19.38 3.59
N LYS A 150 -5.25 -18.19 4.13
CA LYS A 150 -6.40 -17.28 4.29
C LYS A 150 -7.06 -16.96 2.94
N TYR A 151 -6.25 -16.70 1.91
CA TYR A 151 -6.75 -16.51 0.55
C TYR A 151 -7.40 -17.78 -0.03
N LYS A 152 -6.79 -18.96 0.16
CA LYS A 152 -7.39 -20.23 -0.28
C LYS A 152 -8.74 -20.50 0.39
N GLU A 153 -8.84 -20.22 1.67
CA GLU A 153 -10.10 -20.36 2.41
C GLU A 153 -11.17 -19.39 1.89
N SER A 154 -10.80 -18.16 1.61
CA SER A 154 -11.70 -17.13 1.10
C SER A 154 -12.26 -17.43 -0.30
N LYS A 155 -11.56 -18.20 -1.13
CA LYS A 155 -12.07 -18.65 -2.45
C LYS A 155 -13.32 -19.51 -2.38
N LYS A 156 -13.66 -20.04 -1.22
CA LYS A 156 -14.92 -20.78 -0.99
C LYS A 156 -16.14 -19.87 -0.92
N ILE A 157 -15.95 -18.54 -0.82
CA ILE A 157 -17.05 -17.58 -0.81
C ILE A 157 -17.52 -17.36 -2.25
N PRO A 158 -18.77 -17.70 -2.60
CA PRO A 158 -19.31 -17.44 -3.92
C PRO A 158 -19.33 -15.93 -4.21
N TYR A 159 -18.81 -15.54 -5.35
CA TYR A 159 -18.83 -14.16 -5.79
C TYR A 159 -19.33 -14.04 -7.23
N LYS A 160 -20.35 -13.20 -7.42
CA LYS A 160 -20.85 -12.82 -8.74
C LYS A 160 -20.64 -11.31 -8.88
N CYS A 161 -19.89 -10.92 -9.88
CA CYS A 161 -19.64 -9.52 -10.22
C CYS A 161 -20.73 -9.03 -11.18
N ASN A 162 -21.38 -7.91 -10.85
CA ASN A 162 -22.20 -7.15 -11.79
C ASN A 162 -21.38 -5.94 -12.25
N ILE A 163 -20.83 -6.02 -13.46
CA ILE A 163 -19.96 -4.97 -14.00
C ILE A 163 -20.71 -3.65 -14.15
N GLN A 164 -22.00 -3.69 -14.55
CA GLN A 164 -22.80 -2.46 -14.72
C GLN A 164 -22.98 -1.72 -13.39
N GLU A 165 -23.29 -2.43 -12.30
CA GLU A 165 -23.37 -1.80 -10.97
C GLU A 165 -22.05 -1.15 -10.54
N HIS A 166 -20.90 -1.71 -10.95
CA HIS A 166 -19.59 -1.12 -10.65
C HIS A 166 -19.31 0.11 -11.49
N ILE A 167 -19.76 0.14 -12.75
CA ILE A 167 -19.66 1.32 -13.63
C ILE A 167 -20.52 2.46 -13.07
N ASP A 168 -21.79 2.17 -12.76
CA ASP A 168 -22.73 3.15 -12.21
C ASP A 168 -22.20 3.72 -10.87
N LEU A 169 -21.64 2.87 -10.00
CA LEU A 169 -21.04 3.31 -8.75
C LEU A 169 -19.77 4.17 -8.99
N ALA A 170 -18.97 3.83 -9.99
CA ALA A 170 -17.77 4.62 -10.32
C ALA A 170 -18.15 6.03 -10.83
N GLU A 171 -19.21 6.13 -11.62
CA GLU A 171 -19.77 7.40 -12.07
C GLU A 171 -20.29 8.23 -10.88
N GLU A 172 -21.12 7.64 -10.02
CA GLU A 172 -21.61 8.26 -8.80
C GLU A 172 -20.50 8.80 -7.90
N VAL A 173 -19.45 7.98 -7.70
CA VAL A 173 -18.27 8.38 -6.90
C VAL A 173 -17.53 9.55 -7.55
N ALA A 174 -17.37 9.55 -8.88
CA ALA A 174 -16.72 10.63 -9.60
C ALA A 174 -17.51 11.95 -9.47
N GLU A 175 -18.82 11.91 -9.65
CA GLU A 175 -19.70 13.06 -9.49
C GLU A 175 -19.64 13.65 -8.08
N ASN A 176 -19.75 12.80 -7.05
CA ASN A 176 -19.71 13.21 -5.65
C ASN A 176 -18.31 13.64 -5.16
N SER A 177 -17.25 13.37 -5.95
CA SER A 177 -15.89 13.79 -5.63
C SER A 177 -15.58 15.21 -6.10
N ALA A 178 -16.43 15.81 -6.91
CA ALA A 178 -16.24 17.18 -7.39
C ALA A 178 -16.72 18.20 -6.36
N VAL A 179 -15.86 19.17 -6.03
CA VAL A 179 -16.19 20.27 -5.12
C VAL A 179 -16.25 21.58 -5.91
N LEU A 180 -17.43 22.20 -5.96
CA LEU A 180 -17.63 23.49 -6.63
C LEU A 180 -17.11 24.62 -5.74
N LEU A 181 -15.89 25.10 -6.02
CA LEU A 181 -15.21 26.11 -5.20
C LEU A 181 -15.78 27.54 -5.40
N LYS A 182 -16.27 27.86 -6.62
CA LYS A 182 -16.79 29.16 -6.96
C LYS A 182 -17.86 29.07 -8.06
N ASN A 183 -18.98 29.72 -7.87
CA ASN A 183 -20.08 29.81 -8.85
C ASN A 183 -20.94 31.06 -8.59
N ASP A 184 -20.30 32.24 -8.51
CA ASP A 184 -20.94 33.50 -8.11
C ASP A 184 -22.08 33.90 -9.05
N ASP A 185 -21.90 33.68 -10.34
CA ASP A 185 -22.88 34.03 -11.38
C ASP A 185 -23.87 32.87 -11.66
N LYS A 186 -23.84 31.80 -10.85
CA LYS A 186 -24.70 30.62 -11.05
C LYS A 186 -24.61 30.02 -12.47
N LEU A 187 -23.40 30.04 -13.06
CA LEU A 187 -23.17 29.51 -14.40
C LEU A 187 -23.35 27.98 -14.45
N LEU A 188 -23.07 27.32 -13.35
CA LEU A 188 -23.28 25.89 -13.20
C LEU A 188 -24.50 25.58 -12.29
N PRO A 189 -25.30 24.54 -12.61
CA PRO A 189 -25.18 23.68 -13.79
C PRO A 189 -25.48 24.43 -15.10
N GLY A 190 -24.69 24.13 -16.14
CA GLY A 190 -24.88 24.70 -17.46
C GLY A 190 -26.17 24.21 -18.10
N ASN A 191 -26.72 25.01 -19.04
CA ASN A 191 -27.87 24.57 -19.82
C ASN A 191 -27.39 23.68 -20.98
N ILE A 192 -27.93 22.46 -21.06
CA ILE A 192 -27.58 21.47 -22.10
C ILE A 192 -27.80 21.99 -23.55
N ASN A 193 -28.66 23.00 -23.73
CA ASN A 193 -28.93 23.60 -25.03
C ASN A 193 -27.95 24.73 -25.40
N GLN A 194 -26.99 25.03 -24.57
CA GLN A 194 -25.94 26.01 -24.85
C GLN A 194 -24.83 25.40 -25.71
N ASN A 195 -24.22 26.23 -26.57
CA ASN A 195 -22.99 25.85 -27.26
C ASN A 195 -21.83 25.87 -26.27
N ILE A 196 -21.20 24.74 -26.05
CA ILE A 196 -20.06 24.56 -25.13
C ILE A 196 -18.79 24.41 -25.95
N ALA A 197 -17.79 25.25 -25.73
CA ALA A 197 -16.44 25.08 -26.29
C ALA A 197 -15.54 24.45 -25.27
N ILE A 198 -14.97 23.29 -25.61
CA ILE A 198 -13.95 22.61 -24.81
C ILE A 198 -12.59 22.89 -25.42
N ILE A 199 -11.71 23.56 -24.69
CA ILE A 199 -10.43 24.06 -25.19
C ILE A 199 -9.26 23.39 -24.46
N GLY A 200 -8.27 23.01 -25.24
CA GLY A 200 -7.02 22.43 -24.74
C GLY A 200 -6.76 21.00 -25.23
N ARG A 201 -5.51 20.57 -25.12
CA ARG A 201 -5.10 19.22 -25.59
C ARG A 201 -5.92 18.10 -24.93
N LEU A 202 -6.16 18.20 -23.63
CA LEU A 202 -6.89 17.18 -22.87
C LEU A 202 -8.37 17.07 -23.23
N ALA A 203 -8.94 18.06 -23.92
CA ALA A 203 -10.30 18.00 -24.47
C ALA A 203 -10.41 16.97 -25.61
N LYS A 204 -9.32 16.76 -26.35
CA LYS A 204 -9.24 15.81 -27.47
C LYS A 204 -8.57 14.50 -27.09
N GLU A 205 -7.57 14.57 -26.22
CA GLU A 205 -6.75 13.45 -25.78
C GLU A 205 -6.77 13.36 -24.25
N PRO A 206 -7.86 12.87 -23.64
CA PRO A 206 -8.00 12.85 -22.20
C PRO A 206 -6.94 11.91 -21.58
N VAL A 207 -6.34 12.35 -20.47
CA VAL A 207 -5.50 11.50 -19.64
C VAL A 207 -6.39 10.75 -18.66
N ILE A 208 -6.68 9.49 -18.97
CA ILE A 208 -7.61 8.67 -18.17
C ILE A 208 -6.93 8.14 -16.91
N GLN A 209 -5.63 7.85 -16.98
CA GLN A 209 -4.88 7.28 -15.88
C GLN A 209 -3.37 7.51 -15.99
N ALA A 210 -2.67 7.34 -14.86
CA ALA A 210 -1.22 7.34 -14.81
C ALA A 210 -0.62 5.99 -15.25
N LEU A 211 0.71 5.92 -15.28
CA LEU A 211 1.47 4.70 -15.55
C LEU A 211 1.59 3.81 -14.30
N GLY A 212 2.09 2.60 -14.48
CA GLY A 212 2.39 1.67 -13.40
C GLY A 212 1.22 0.79 -13.02
N SER A 213 1.13 0.43 -11.75
CA SER A 213 0.13 -0.52 -11.21
C SER A 213 -1.32 -0.01 -11.26
N SER A 214 -1.51 1.29 -11.48
CA SER A 214 -2.83 1.89 -11.68
C SER A 214 -3.35 1.79 -13.11
N LYS A 215 -2.53 1.25 -14.04
CA LYS A 215 -2.93 1.14 -15.45
C LYS A 215 -4.05 0.12 -15.61
N VAL A 216 -5.21 0.59 -16.09
CA VAL A 216 -6.37 -0.21 -16.46
C VAL A 216 -6.75 0.09 -17.91
N ASN A 217 -7.49 -0.78 -18.56
CA ASN A 217 -8.03 -0.50 -19.88
C ASN A 217 -9.40 0.16 -19.69
N PRO A 218 -9.58 1.42 -20.10
CA PRO A 218 -10.89 2.04 -20.07
C PRO A 218 -11.80 1.35 -21.09
N ASN A 219 -13.07 1.26 -20.75
CA ASN A 219 -14.13 0.79 -21.67
C ASN A 219 -14.47 1.86 -22.71
#